data_d43ea8c01b432ce6695df55144600108
#
_entry.id   d43ea8c01b432ce6695df55144600108
#
_cell.length_a   1.000
_cell.length_b   1.000
_cell.length_c   1.000
_cell.angle_alpha   90.00
_cell.angle_beta   90.00
_cell.angle_gamma   90.00
#
_symmetry.space_group_name_H-M   'P 1'
#
loop_
_entity.id
_entity.type
_entity.pdbx_description
1 polymer ?
#
loop_
_entity_poly.entity_id
_entity_poly.type
_entity_poly.pdbx_seq_one_letter_code
_entity_poly.pdbx_strand_id
1 'polypeptide(L)'
;MKMKRYQVNPACILTIEEPACLFPIMIFNGEEGFSFARYFQKFRGQLRPVPCSQPDADVPVMLTDRTIAQRMQKLLAQMAREGYATLIIYGDVEHSGNFEYLTGFMTRFEEGLLVLHADGRAAILVGNENIKLARHCRIPAQVLHCPMPSLPNQPMTGQRPLEELLRDASVQPHQKTGLVGWKRFTGGDGCNGKRFDLPYFMGDAIRQVAGMDAMENATGLFIGPEGVRRTNTANEIAHYAYGSALASDGVLRAMQAIRPGMRELELGGLLHAHGQRCSVTTICAAGPRYEKGNLYPSARTVALGDPVSLTCGYRGGLASRCAYAVASADQLPPSQRDYVVALSAPYFAALTAWLENIRPGMTGDELYALIQAVLPQETFHWNLCPGHLTAEEEWLCSPIYAGPAEKLLSGMLIQLDIIPSLPGYAGTGCENGIALADATLRAAIRAEYPQMRQRMQERRQYMLHYLGIRLPEWVLPLSSGVAYLRPYLWDRQRALTYNHDEGECK
;
A
#
# COMPACT_ATOMS: atom_id res chain seq x y z
N MET A 1 1.93 29.47 -25.24
CA MET A 1 2.01 28.10 -25.75
C MET A 1 0.62 27.67 -26.18
N LYS A 2 0.41 27.33 -27.48
CA LYS A 2 -0.93 27.15 -28.09
C LYS A 2 -1.53 25.81 -27.68
N MET A 3 -2.70 25.81 -27.06
CA MET A 3 -3.50 24.60 -26.85
C MET A 3 -3.98 24.03 -28.19
N LYS A 4 -3.68 22.74 -28.44
CA LYS A 4 -4.29 21.98 -29.52
C LYS A 4 -5.63 21.42 -29.06
N ARG A 5 -6.72 21.88 -29.71
CA ARG A 5 -8.04 21.25 -29.57
C ARG A 5 -8.06 19.98 -30.43
N TYR A 6 -8.39 18.85 -29.84
CA TYR A 6 -8.73 17.65 -30.58
C TYR A 6 -10.24 17.61 -30.81
N GLN A 7 -10.64 17.55 -32.08
CA GLN A 7 -12.00 17.23 -32.48
C GLN A 7 -12.17 15.73 -32.50
N VAL A 8 -13.13 15.19 -31.78
CA VAL A 8 -13.53 13.80 -31.80
C VAL A 8 -14.71 13.64 -32.73
N ASN A 9 -14.60 12.70 -33.66
CA ASN A 9 -15.61 12.41 -34.70
C ASN A 9 -16.81 11.66 -34.09
N PRO A 10 -18.09 12.02 -34.37
CA PRO A 10 -19.25 11.48 -33.66
C PRO A 10 -19.82 10.16 -34.22
N ALA A 11 -19.05 9.33 -34.85
CA ALA A 11 -19.55 8.08 -35.43
C ALA A 11 -18.66 6.86 -35.11
N CYS A 12 -18.79 6.35 -33.90
CA CYS A 12 -18.45 4.96 -33.61
C CYS A 12 -19.38 4.44 -32.50
N ILE A 13 -20.50 3.86 -32.92
CA ILE A 13 -21.35 3.02 -32.06
C ILE A 13 -20.76 1.63 -32.12
N LEU A 14 -20.17 1.16 -31.01
CA LEU A 14 -19.86 -0.25 -30.79
C LEU A 14 -20.99 -0.85 -29.98
N THR A 15 -21.81 -1.67 -30.63
CA THR A 15 -22.76 -2.58 -29.98
C THR A 15 -21.99 -3.75 -29.38
N ILE A 16 -22.00 -3.85 -28.05
CA ILE A 16 -21.59 -5.08 -27.35
C ILE A 16 -22.86 -5.70 -26.78
N GLU A 17 -23.24 -6.84 -27.33
CA GLU A 17 -24.23 -7.74 -26.73
C GLU A 17 -23.53 -8.58 -25.66
N GLU A 18 -23.89 -8.40 -24.38
CA GLU A 18 -24.15 -9.39 -23.34
C GLU A 18 -24.35 -8.76 -21.94
N PRO A 19 -25.04 -9.44 -20.99
CA PRO A 19 -25.98 -8.78 -20.13
C PRO A 19 -25.41 -8.43 -18.74
N ALA A 20 -25.99 -7.36 -18.18
CA ALA A 20 -26.06 -7.01 -16.77
C ALA A 20 -24.81 -6.47 -16.08
N CYS A 21 -24.45 -5.27 -16.45
CA CYS A 21 -24.10 -4.20 -15.51
C CYS A 21 -24.34 -2.87 -16.25
N LEU A 22 -25.52 -2.32 -16.14
CA LEU A 22 -25.87 -1.00 -16.65
C LEU A 22 -25.07 0.06 -15.89
N PHE A 23 -23.93 0.45 -16.45
CA PHE A 23 -23.29 1.72 -16.13
C PHE A 23 -23.92 2.77 -17.04
N PRO A 24 -24.34 3.94 -16.53
CA PRO A 24 -24.68 5.04 -17.40
C PRO A 24 -23.40 5.50 -18.09
N ILE A 25 -23.27 5.22 -19.39
CA ILE A 25 -22.28 5.84 -20.26
C ILE A 25 -22.58 7.33 -20.25
N MET A 26 -21.67 8.14 -19.72
CA MET A 26 -21.79 9.59 -19.78
C MET A 26 -21.63 10.05 -21.23
N ILE A 27 -22.75 10.40 -21.87
CA ILE A 27 -22.76 11.09 -23.17
C ILE A 27 -22.49 12.57 -22.85
N PHE A 28 -21.34 13.07 -23.25
CA PHE A 28 -21.05 14.50 -23.22
C PHE A 28 -21.80 15.20 -24.35
N ASN A 29 -22.91 15.84 -24.04
CA ASN A 29 -23.52 16.84 -24.92
C ASN A 29 -22.93 18.21 -24.59
N GLY A 30 -22.20 18.75 -25.54
CA GLY A 30 -21.28 19.88 -25.37
C GLY A 30 -21.92 21.26 -25.39
N GLU A 31 -22.93 21.62 -24.60
CA GLU A 31 -23.39 23.04 -24.49
C GLU A 31 -23.93 23.46 -23.11
N GLU A 32 -24.00 22.59 -22.10
CA GLU A 32 -24.32 23.06 -20.76
C GLU A 32 -23.13 22.82 -19.85
N GLY A 33 -22.58 23.90 -19.27
CA GLY A 33 -21.48 23.83 -18.32
C GLY A 33 -21.78 22.82 -17.20
N PHE A 34 -20.90 21.85 -17.02
CA PHE A 34 -21.03 20.78 -16.02
C PHE A 34 -21.13 21.39 -14.63
N SER A 35 -22.33 21.42 -14.04
CA SER A 35 -22.54 21.88 -12.68
C SER A 35 -22.16 20.76 -11.70
N PHE A 36 -20.94 20.82 -11.17
CA PHE A 36 -20.44 19.93 -10.12
C PHE A 36 -21.44 19.80 -8.96
N ALA A 37 -22.13 20.87 -8.59
CA ALA A 37 -23.14 20.84 -7.54
C ALA A 37 -24.30 19.85 -7.83
N ARG A 38 -24.73 19.70 -9.09
CA ARG A 38 -25.77 18.73 -9.47
C ARG A 38 -25.28 17.28 -9.46
N TYR A 39 -24.04 17.04 -9.88
CA TYR A 39 -23.44 15.69 -9.82
C TYR A 39 -23.26 15.24 -8.38
N PHE A 40 -22.71 16.10 -7.51
CA PHE A 40 -22.58 15.83 -6.08
C PHE A 40 -23.94 15.77 -5.34
N GLN A 41 -24.99 16.39 -5.85
CA GLN A 41 -26.33 16.20 -5.28
C GLN A 41 -26.90 14.82 -5.52
N LYS A 42 -26.53 14.13 -6.60
CA LYS A 42 -27.05 12.82 -6.99
C LYS A 42 -26.38 11.65 -6.25
N PHE A 43 -25.10 11.79 -5.80
CA PHE A 43 -24.29 10.73 -5.17
C PHE A 43 -23.69 11.19 -3.84
N ARG A 44 -24.50 11.59 -2.88
CA ARG A 44 -23.97 12.03 -1.58
C ARG A 44 -23.75 10.85 -0.64
N GLY A 45 -22.54 10.75 -0.07
CA GLY A 45 -22.31 10.03 1.15
C GLY A 45 -23.19 10.63 2.25
N GLN A 46 -23.95 9.81 2.97
CA GLN A 46 -24.86 10.25 4.01
C GLN A 46 -24.38 9.75 5.36
N LEU A 47 -24.44 10.61 6.38
CA LEU A 47 -24.16 10.20 7.75
C LEU A 47 -25.41 9.51 8.33
N ARG A 48 -25.33 8.18 8.54
CA ARG A 48 -26.44 7.35 9.03
C ARG A 48 -26.03 6.49 10.22
N PRO A 49 -26.99 6.01 11.03
CA PRO A 49 -26.73 4.99 12.02
C PRO A 49 -26.16 3.73 11.36
N VAL A 50 -24.98 3.31 11.84
CA VAL A 50 -24.26 2.13 11.32
C VAL A 50 -23.67 1.39 12.53
N PRO A 51 -23.87 0.05 12.63
CA PRO A 51 -23.16 -0.73 13.63
C PRO A 51 -21.67 -0.52 13.53
N CYS A 52 -21.00 -0.32 14.67
CA CYS A 52 -19.56 -0.11 14.70
C CYS A 52 -18.85 -1.32 14.11
N SER A 53 -17.97 -1.10 13.13
CA SER A 53 -17.10 -2.15 12.63
C SER A 53 -16.22 -2.70 13.76
N GLN A 54 -16.11 -4.03 13.85
CA GLN A 54 -15.43 -4.70 14.96
C GLN A 54 -14.06 -5.21 14.53
N PRO A 55 -13.06 -5.17 15.43
CA PRO A 55 -11.79 -5.84 15.25
C PRO A 55 -11.99 -7.32 14.91
N ASP A 56 -11.24 -7.83 13.91
CA ASP A 56 -11.37 -9.21 13.44
C ASP A 56 -10.03 -9.86 12.99
N ALA A 57 -8.89 -9.27 13.39
CA ALA A 57 -7.59 -9.89 13.16
C ALA A 57 -7.49 -11.22 13.91
N ASP A 58 -7.02 -12.23 13.21
CA ASP A 58 -6.89 -13.59 13.72
C ASP A 58 -5.43 -13.88 14.16
N VAL A 59 -4.86 -14.95 13.65
CA VAL A 59 -3.49 -15.36 13.91
C VAL A 59 -2.60 -15.16 12.68
N PRO A 60 -1.28 -14.94 12.86
CA PRO A 60 -0.38 -14.80 11.72
C PRO A 60 -0.29 -16.09 10.91
N VAL A 61 -0.35 -15.95 9.60
CA VAL A 61 -0.12 -17.05 8.65
C VAL A 61 1.32 -16.99 8.18
N MET A 62 2.06 -18.06 8.33
CA MET A 62 3.46 -18.15 7.90
C MET A 62 3.54 -18.45 6.39
N LEU A 63 4.52 -17.85 5.74
CA LEU A 63 4.86 -18.23 4.36
C LEU A 63 5.39 -19.67 4.35
N THR A 64 4.86 -20.49 3.44
CA THR A 64 5.28 -21.88 3.30
C THR A 64 6.58 -22.02 2.52
N ASP A 65 7.31 -23.14 2.67
CA ASP A 65 8.50 -23.43 1.86
C ASP A 65 8.17 -23.49 0.36
N ARG A 66 6.97 -23.99 0.03
CA ARG A 66 6.44 -23.97 -1.33
C ARG A 66 6.36 -22.53 -1.88
N THR A 67 5.87 -21.60 -1.08
CA THR A 67 5.79 -20.19 -1.47
C THR A 67 7.17 -19.58 -1.70
N ILE A 68 8.13 -19.85 -0.81
CA ILE A 68 9.52 -19.38 -0.97
C ILE A 68 10.16 -19.97 -2.24
N ALA A 69 9.97 -21.27 -2.48
CA ALA A 69 10.46 -21.90 -3.70
C ALA A 69 9.84 -21.26 -4.98
N GLN A 70 8.54 -20.95 -4.96
CA GLN A 70 7.87 -20.24 -6.07
C GLN A 70 8.42 -18.83 -6.26
N ARG A 71 8.69 -18.09 -5.18
CA ARG A 71 9.34 -16.77 -5.23
C ARG A 71 10.70 -16.85 -5.92
N MET A 72 11.52 -17.82 -5.52
CA MET A 72 12.83 -18.05 -6.11
C MET A 72 12.73 -18.36 -7.61
N GLN A 73 11.83 -19.28 -7.99
CA GLN A 73 11.61 -19.64 -9.39
C GLN A 73 11.17 -18.44 -10.25
N LYS A 74 10.23 -17.62 -9.74
CA LYS A 74 9.79 -16.39 -10.41
C LYS A 74 10.96 -15.44 -10.65
N LEU A 75 11.82 -15.23 -9.64
CA LEU A 75 12.94 -14.30 -9.76
C LEU A 75 14.01 -14.82 -10.72
N LEU A 76 14.36 -16.11 -10.66
CA LEU A 76 15.31 -16.72 -11.59
C LEU A 76 14.82 -16.64 -13.04
N ALA A 77 13.51 -16.82 -13.28
CA ALA A 77 12.93 -16.66 -14.62
C ALA A 77 13.04 -15.20 -15.12
N GLN A 78 12.86 -14.21 -14.23
CA GLN A 78 13.05 -12.79 -14.55
C GLN A 78 14.53 -12.49 -14.88
N MET A 79 15.47 -13.00 -14.06
CA MET A 79 16.90 -12.86 -14.29
C MET A 79 17.31 -13.40 -15.65
N ALA A 80 16.83 -14.59 -16.00
CA ALA A 80 17.11 -15.23 -17.30
C ALA A 80 16.55 -14.39 -18.46
N ARG A 81 15.34 -13.86 -18.34
CA ARG A 81 14.71 -13.02 -19.37
C ARG A 81 15.49 -11.73 -19.61
N GLU A 82 15.97 -11.10 -18.55
CA GLU A 82 16.70 -9.83 -18.60
C GLU A 82 18.23 -10.03 -18.78
N GLY A 83 18.72 -11.27 -18.75
CA GLY A 83 20.14 -11.60 -18.94
C GLY A 83 21.06 -11.27 -17.77
N TYR A 84 20.53 -11.21 -16.54
CA TYR A 84 21.37 -11.02 -15.35
C TYR A 84 22.08 -12.32 -14.97
N ALA A 85 23.41 -12.25 -14.84
CA ALA A 85 24.22 -13.34 -14.31
C ALA A 85 24.16 -13.40 -12.78
N THR A 86 24.11 -12.23 -12.13
CA THR A 86 24.12 -12.08 -10.68
C THR A 86 23.20 -10.93 -10.27
N LEU A 87 22.47 -11.10 -9.16
CA LEU A 87 21.83 -10.03 -8.41
C LEU A 87 22.52 -9.86 -7.06
N ILE A 88 22.73 -8.61 -6.65
CA ILE A 88 23.18 -8.24 -5.31
C ILE A 88 22.05 -7.45 -4.67
N ILE A 89 21.37 -8.07 -3.70
CA ILE A 89 20.15 -7.56 -3.10
C ILE A 89 20.50 -7.02 -1.71
N TYR A 90 20.30 -5.74 -1.53
CA TYR A 90 20.55 -5.01 -0.29
C TYR A 90 19.34 -5.09 0.63
N GLY A 91 19.61 -5.10 1.94
CA GLY A 91 18.58 -4.93 2.97
C GLY A 91 19.16 -4.26 4.21
N ASP A 92 18.36 -3.36 4.79
CA ASP A 92 18.57 -2.76 6.10
C ASP A 92 17.30 -2.91 6.96
N VAL A 93 17.30 -2.30 8.16
CA VAL A 93 16.19 -2.41 9.09
C VAL A 93 14.87 -1.81 8.55
N GLU A 94 14.94 -0.87 7.63
CA GLU A 94 13.76 -0.19 7.07
C GLU A 94 13.45 -0.68 5.66
N HIS A 95 14.48 -0.98 4.86
CA HIS A 95 14.36 -1.26 3.43
C HIS A 95 14.77 -2.72 3.10
N SER A 96 14.27 -3.70 3.82
CA SER A 96 14.64 -5.10 3.62
C SER A 96 13.66 -5.92 2.80
N GLY A 97 12.56 -5.37 2.30
CA GLY A 97 11.50 -6.16 1.67
C GLY A 97 11.96 -7.00 0.47
N ASN A 98 12.85 -6.50 -0.38
CA ASN A 98 13.44 -7.27 -1.48
C ASN A 98 14.38 -8.37 -0.99
N PHE A 99 15.17 -8.09 0.05
CA PHE A 99 16.05 -9.06 0.69
C PHE A 99 15.22 -10.14 1.41
N GLU A 100 14.24 -9.74 2.21
CA GLU A 100 13.37 -10.62 2.99
C GLU A 100 12.52 -11.53 2.09
N TYR A 101 12.14 -11.08 0.90
CA TYR A 101 11.32 -11.83 -0.06
C TYR A 101 11.82 -13.26 -0.31
N LEU A 102 13.14 -13.45 -0.32
CA LEU A 102 13.77 -14.77 -0.48
C LEU A 102 14.33 -15.32 0.83
N THR A 103 14.99 -14.48 1.63
CA THR A 103 15.67 -14.94 2.84
C THR A 103 14.72 -15.33 3.96
N GLY A 104 13.52 -14.74 3.98
CA GLY A 104 12.50 -14.96 4.99
C GLY A 104 12.80 -14.30 6.34
N PHE A 105 13.83 -13.46 6.41
CA PHE A 105 14.11 -12.62 7.56
C PHE A 105 14.55 -11.22 7.13
N MET A 106 14.30 -10.26 7.98
CA MET A 106 14.81 -8.90 7.82
C MET A 106 16.13 -8.74 8.61
N THR A 107 17.00 -7.89 8.11
CA THR A 107 18.20 -7.51 8.84
C THR A 107 17.85 -6.75 10.13
N ARG A 108 18.71 -6.88 11.15
CA ARG A 108 18.57 -6.16 12.42
C ARG A 108 19.80 -5.29 12.64
N PHE A 109 19.56 -4.01 12.95
CA PHE A 109 20.55 -2.99 13.30
C PHE A 109 21.52 -2.63 12.17
N GLU A 110 22.03 -3.61 11.45
CA GLU A 110 23.08 -3.49 10.42
C GLU A 110 22.55 -3.95 9.06
N GLU A 111 23.26 -3.59 8.01
CA GLU A 111 22.91 -3.94 6.64
C GLU A 111 23.30 -5.39 6.31
N GLY A 112 22.73 -5.92 5.23
CA GLY A 112 23.10 -7.20 4.66
C GLY A 112 22.99 -7.23 3.14
N LEU A 113 23.75 -8.14 2.52
CA LEU A 113 23.68 -8.40 1.09
C LEU A 113 23.31 -9.87 0.85
N LEU A 114 22.38 -10.10 -0.08
CA LEU A 114 22.14 -11.40 -0.69
C LEU A 114 22.67 -11.38 -2.12
N VAL A 115 23.66 -12.20 -2.42
CA VAL A 115 24.17 -12.46 -3.77
C VAL A 115 23.42 -13.67 -4.32
N LEU A 116 22.74 -13.52 -5.45
CA LEU A 116 21.99 -14.57 -6.12
C LEU A 116 22.46 -14.71 -7.55
N HIS A 117 22.84 -15.91 -7.96
CA HIS A 117 23.27 -16.21 -9.33
C HIS A 117 22.14 -16.81 -10.17
N ALA A 118 22.21 -16.65 -11.49
CA ALA A 118 21.23 -17.16 -12.44
C ALA A 118 21.04 -18.69 -12.39
N ASP A 119 22.01 -19.44 -11.89
CA ASP A 119 21.94 -20.88 -11.65
C ASP A 119 21.29 -21.28 -10.32
N GLY A 120 20.85 -20.29 -9.52
CA GLY A 120 20.19 -20.46 -8.24
C GLY A 120 21.13 -20.56 -7.04
N ARG A 121 22.46 -20.55 -7.23
CA ARG A 121 23.41 -20.45 -6.10
C ARG A 121 23.25 -19.09 -5.43
N ALA A 122 23.37 -19.08 -4.09
CA ALA A 122 23.27 -17.85 -3.33
C ALA A 122 24.30 -17.76 -2.20
N ALA A 123 24.67 -16.53 -1.83
CA ALA A 123 25.47 -16.23 -0.64
C ALA A 123 24.85 -15.04 0.11
N ILE A 124 24.92 -15.08 1.45
CA ILE A 124 24.48 -13.99 2.32
C ILE A 124 25.70 -13.42 3.05
N LEU A 125 25.91 -12.13 2.90
CA LEU A 125 26.96 -11.36 3.56
C LEU A 125 26.30 -10.52 4.67
N VAL A 126 26.60 -10.79 5.92
CA VAL A 126 26.01 -10.13 7.10
C VAL A 126 27.03 -9.95 8.21
N GLY A 127 26.80 -8.92 9.03
CA GLY A 127 27.63 -8.60 10.18
C GLY A 127 27.33 -9.42 11.42
N ASN A 128 27.82 -8.91 12.55
CA ASN A 128 27.84 -9.61 13.85
C ASN A 128 26.44 -9.92 14.38
N GLU A 129 25.49 -8.99 14.21
CA GLU A 129 24.14 -9.14 14.74
C GLU A 129 23.27 -10.11 13.90
N ASN A 130 23.51 -10.14 12.58
CA ASN A 130 22.69 -10.89 11.65
C ASN A 130 23.20 -12.30 11.33
N ILE A 131 24.44 -12.64 11.71
CA ILE A 131 25.07 -13.95 11.41
C ILE A 131 24.24 -15.15 11.94
N LYS A 132 23.55 -14.97 13.07
CA LYS A 132 22.67 -16.01 13.63
C LYS A 132 21.38 -16.15 12.81
N LEU A 133 20.84 -15.05 12.32
CA LEU A 133 19.63 -15.03 11.49
C LEU A 133 19.89 -15.63 10.11
N ALA A 134 21.02 -15.35 9.50
CA ALA A 134 21.41 -15.90 8.21
C ALA A 134 21.42 -17.44 8.15
N ARG A 135 21.65 -18.11 9.28
CA ARG A 135 21.56 -19.58 9.38
C ARG A 135 20.13 -20.12 9.21
N HIS A 136 19.13 -19.27 9.35
CA HIS A 136 17.71 -19.59 9.18
C HIS A 136 17.15 -19.06 7.85
N CYS A 137 18.04 -18.71 6.91
CA CYS A 137 17.64 -18.31 5.56
C CYS A 137 16.77 -19.38 4.91
N ARG A 138 15.66 -18.96 4.30
CA ARG A 138 14.64 -19.86 3.72
C ARG A 138 15.05 -20.43 2.36
N ILE A 139 16.07 -19.87 1.71
CA ILE A 139 16.69 -20.44 0.51
C ILE A 139 18.07 -21.00 0.88
N PRO A 140 18.56 -22.05 0.18
CA PRO A 140 19.92 -22.49 0.35
C PRO A 140 20.92 -21.38 0.00
N ALA A 141 21.76 -20.99 0.94
CA ALA A 141 22.75 -19.93 0.73
C ALA A 141 24.02 -20.19 1.56
N GLN A 142 25.17 -19.85 0.99
CA GLN A 142 26.42 -19.76 1.74
C GLN A 142 26.37 -18.56 2.67
N VAL A 143 26.69 -18.74 3.94
CA VAL A 143 26.74 -17.62 4.90
C VAL A 143 28.18 -17.13 5.01
N LEU A 144 28.42 -15.86 4.65
CA LEU A 144 29.71 -15.19 4.74
C LEU A 144 29.64 -14.11 5.81
N HIS A 145 30.51 -14.21 6.83
CA HIS A 145 30.59 -13.20 7.88
C HIS A 145 31.31 -11.98 7.35
N CYS A 146 30.65 -10.84 7.39
CA CYS A 146 31.15 -9.53 6.97
C CYS A 146 31.00 -8.53 8.13
N PRO A 147 32.03 -8.33 8.97
CA PRO A 147 31.92 -7.42 10.12
C PRO A 147 31.80 -5.93 9.74
N MET A 148 32.10 -5.54 8.50
CA MET A 148 32.14 -4.14 8.08
C MET A 148 30.81 -3.36 8.33
N PRO A 149 29.61 -3.90 8.07
CA PRO A 149 28.34 -3.24 8.39
C PRO A 149 27.94 -3.35 9.87
N SER A 150 28.76 -4.01 10.72
CA SER A 150 28.41 -4.17 12.13
C SER A 150 28.38 -2.85 12.88
N LEU A 151 27.69 -2.85 14.02
CA LEU A 151 27.51 -1.65 14.85
C LEU A 151 28.85 -1.05 15.29
N PRO A 152 28.95 0.27 15.47
CA PRO A 152 30.17 0.95 15.86
C PRO A 152 30.80 0.33 17.10
N ASN A 153 32.12 0.15 17.07
CA ASN A 153 32.94 -0.44 18.14
C ASN A 153 32.66 -1.92 18.50
N GLN A 154 31.86 -2.62 17.70
CA GLN A 154 31.78 -4.09 17.81
C GLN A 154 33.09 -4.74 17.33
N PRO A 155 33.38 -6.00 17.77
CA PRO A 155 34.57 -6.71 17.31
C PRO A 155 34.66 -6.86 15.79
N MET A 156 35.80 -6.49 15.24
CA MET A 156 36.12 -6.61 13.81
C MET A 156 37.06 -7.81 13.57
N THR A 157 37.05 -8.79 14.45
CA THR A 157 37.92 -9.98 14.35
C THR A 157 37.61 -10.75 13.08
N GLY A 158 38.62 -11.06 12.31
CA GLY A 158 38.50 -11.78 11.04
C GLY A 158 37.89 -10.92 9.92
N GLN A 159 37.90 -9.58 10.05
CA GLN A 159 37.48 -8.70 8.97
C GLN A 159 38.33 -8.96 7.73
N ARG A 160 37.64 -9.13 6.61
CA ARG A 160 38.19 -9.20 5.27
C ARG A 160 37.60 -8.09 4.43
N PRO A 161 38.33 -7.57 3.42
CA PRO A 161 37.72 -6.63 2.47
C PRO A 161 36.44 -7.18 1.86
N LEU A 162 35.45 -6.29 1.69
CA LEU A 162 34.15 -6.68 1.12
C LEU A 162 34.32 -7.22 -0.31
N GLU A 163 35.29 -6.71 -1.06
CA GLU A 163 35.65 -7.17 -2.40
C GLU A 163 36.08 -8.64 -2.42
N GLU A 164 36.80 -9.10 -1.39
CA GLU A 164 37.18 -10.51 -1.28
C GLU A 164 35.95 -11.39 -0.99
N LEU A 165 35.10 -10.95 -0.07
CA LEU A 165 33.86 -11.66 0.24
C LEU A 165 32.92 -11.74 -0.95
N LEU A 166 32.85 -10.70 -1.78
CA LEU A 166 32.07 -10.71 -3.03
C LEU A 166 32.65 -11.70 -4.05
N ARG A 167 34.00 -11.85 -4.12
CA ARG A 167 34.63 -12.90 -4.95
C ARG A 167 34.37 -14.30 -4.40
N ASP A 168 34.40 -14.49 -3.08
CA ASP A 168 34.02 -15.75 -2.43
C ASP A 168 32.55 -16.10 -2.68
N ALA A 169 31.68 -15.08 -2.76
CA ALA A 169 30.30 -15.20 -3.20
C ALA A 169 30.19 -15.43 -4.72
N SER A 170 31.29 -15.62 -5.45
CA SER A 170 31.35 -15.90 -6.89
C SER A 170 30.90 -14.75 -7.80
N VAL A 171 30.91 -13.49 -7.34
CA VAL A 171 30.69 -12.34 -8.22
C VAL A 171 31.81 -12.25 -9.24
N GLN A 172 31.47 -12.24 -10.52
CA GLN A 172 32.43 -12.25 -11.61
C GLN A 172 32.57 -10.85 -12.25
N PRO A 173 33.79 -10.45 -12.66
CA PRO A 173 33.96 -9.19 -13.37
C PRO A 173 33.31 -9.24 -14.76
N HIS A 174 32.79 -8.10 -15.19
CA HIS A 174 32.22 -7.87 -16.52
C HIS A 174 31.00 -8.75 -16.89
N GLN A 175 30.39 -9.42 -15.93
CA GLN A 175 29.12 -10.09 -16.11
C GLN A 175 27.98 -9.18 -15.65
N LYS A 176 26.85 -9.16 -16.39
CA LYS A 176 25.70 -8.32 -16.05
C LYS A 176 25.24 -8.57 -14.63
N THR A 177 25.46 -7.58 -13.76
CA THR A 177 25.19 -7.62 -12.32
C THR A 177 24.11 -6.60 -11.97
N GLY A 178 23.01 -7.09 -11.45
CA GLY A 178 21.91 -6.24 -10.99
C GLY A 178 22.06 -5.87 -9.52
N LEU A 179 22.02 -4.58 -9.21
CA LEU A 179 21.94 -4.09 -7.84
C LEU A 179 20.48 -3.82 -7.50
N VAL A 180 20.04 -4.37 -6.38
CA VAL A 180 18.64 -4.26 -5.90
C VAL A 180 18.66 -3.58 -4.54
N GLY A 181 18.25 -2.33 -4.51
CA GLY A 181 17.89 -1.60 -3.32
C GLY A 181 16.38 -1.67 -3.08
N TRP A 182 15.77 -0.56 -2.73
CA TRP A 182 14.31 -0.46 -2.55
C TRP A 182 13.65 0.49 -3.57
N LYS A 183 14.43 1.36 -4.24
CA LYS A 183 13.92 2.32 -5.22
C LYS A 183 14.05 1.85 -6.67
N ARG A 184 12.94 1.87 -7.38
CA ARG A 184 12.95 1.94 -8.84
C ARG A 184 12.93 3.41 -9.24
N PHE A 185 14.04 3.90 -9.76
CA PHE A 185 14.14 5.27 -10.26
C PHE A 185 13.36 5.42 -11.56
N THR A 186 12.55 6.50 -11.66
CA THR A 186 11.69 6.81 -12.81
C THR A 186 11.87 8.25 -13.32
N GLY A 187 13.01 8.88 -13.02
CA GLY A 187 13.31 10.22 -13.50
C GLY A 187 13.44 10.31 -15.01
N GLY A 188 13.15 11.50 -15.58
CA GLY A 188 13.10 11.71 -17.03
C GLY A 188 14.47 11.88 -17.74
N ASP A 189 15.58 11.74 -17.03
CA ASP A 189 16.94 12.01 -17.57
C ASP A 189 17.65 10.80 -18.23
N GLY A 190 16.99 9.66 -18.29
CA GLY A 190 17.53 8.44 -18.92
C GLY A 190 18.60 7.68 -18.10
N CYS A 191 18.99 8.17 -16.92
CA CYS A 191 20.06 7.59 -16.09
C CYS A 191 19.59 6.59 -15.04
N ASN A 192 18.31 6.21 -15.04
CA ASN A 192 17.68 5.42 -13.99
C ASN A 192 18.38 4.07 -13.73
N GLY A 193 18.83 3.40 -14.77
CA GLY A 193 19.55 2.11 -14.67
C GLY A 193 20.94 2.18 -14.02
N LYS A 194 21.49 3.39 -13.85
CA LYS A 194 22.80 3.61 -13.22
C LYS A 194 22.71 4.35 -11.89
N ARG A 195 21.51 4.43 -11.30
CA ARG A 195 21.27 4.99 -9.95
C ARG A 195 21.07 3.87 -8.96
N PHE A 196 21.75 3.95 -7.82
CA PHE A 196 21.76 2.90 -6.79
C PHE A 196 21.46 3.51 -5.43
N ASP A 197 20.62 2.84 -4.65
CA ASP A 197 20.16 3.24 -3.32
C ASP A 197 20.67 2.28 -2.24
N LEU A 198 21.98 2.21 -2.12
CA LEU A 198 22.70 1.42 -1.11
C LEU A 198 23.90 2.24 -0.59
N PRO A 199 24.46 1.89 0.60
CA PRO A 199 25.60 2.58 1.14
C PRO A 199 26.79 2.65 0.16
N TYR A 200 27.43 3.82 0.09
CA TYR A 200 28.51 4.07 -0.87
C TYR A 200 29.63 3.03 -0.80
N PHE A 201 30.06 2.64 0.41
CA PHE A 201 31.15 1.66 0.57
C PHE A 201 30.78 0.29 -0.04
N MET A 202 29.51 -0.13 0.05
CA MET A 202 29.03 -1.36 -0.61
C MET A 202 29.02 -1.23 -2.13
N GLY A 203 28.46 -0.11 -2.61
CA GLY A 203 28.43 0.19 -4.04
C GLY A 203 29.83 0.28 -4.66
N ASP A 204 30.79 0.87 -3.95
CA ASP A 204 32.19 0.97 -4.41
C ASP A 204 32.88 -0.40 -4.44
N ALA A 205 32.72 -1.23 -3.41
CA ALA A 205 33.26 -2.60 -3.39
C ALA A 205 32.67 -3.45 -4.53
N ILE A 206 31.37 -3.37 -4.77
CA ILE A 206 30.74 -4.08 -5.89
C ILE A 206 31.29 -3.58 -7.23
N ARG A 207 31.47 -2.27 -7.40
CA ARG A 207 32.07 -1.66 -8.59
C ARG A 207 33.48 -2.17 -8.85
N GLN A 208 34.28 -2.33 -7.79
CA GLN A 208 35.68 -2.83 -7.91
C GLN A 208 35.71 -4.30 -8.34
N VAL A 209 34.70 -5.11 -8.01
CA VAL A 209 34.66 -6.53 -8.37
C VAL A 209 33.95 -6.76 -9.70
N ALA A 210 32.75 -6.20 -9.90
CA ALA A 210 31.95 -6.45 -11.10
C ALA A 210 32.33 -5.54 -12.28
N GLY A 211 32.85 -4.34 -12.02
CA GLY A 211 33.05 -3.28 -13.01
C GLY A 211 31.82 -2.42 -13.23
N MET A 212 31.99 -1.10 -13.35
CA MET A 212 30.90 -0.12 -13.46
C MET A 212 29.98 -0.38 -14.65
N ASP A 213 30.52 -0.78 -15.78
CA ASP A 213 29.75 -1.01 -17.01
C ASP A 213 28.80 -2.21 -16.88
N ALA A 214 29.20 -3.20 -16.08
CA ALA A 214 28.39 -4.39 -15.82
C ALA A 214 27.24 -4.18 -14.81
N MET A 215 27.29 -3.09 -14.03
CA MET A 215 26.31 -2.82 -12.97
C MET A 215 25.07 -2.11 -13.51
N GLU A 216 23.89 -2.58 -13.11
CA GLU A 216 22.60 -1.94 -13.41
C GLU A 216 21.67 -1.99 -12.19
N ASN A 217 20.80 -0.98 -12.04
CA ASN A 217 19.72 -1.05 -11.07
C ASN A 217 18.69 -2.08 -11.52
N ALA A 218 18.56 -3.16 -10.75
CA ALA A 218 17.68 -4.28 -11.03
C ALA A 218 16.44 -4.33 -10.09
N THR A 219 16.18 -3.26 -9.33
CA THR A 219 15.01 -3.18 -8.43
C THR A 219 13.69 -3.38 -9.20
N GLY A 220 13.69 -3.04 -10.51
CA GLY A 220 12.55 -3.30 -11.39
C GLY A 220 12.14 -4.76 -11.51
N LEU A 221 13.05 -5.72 -11.29
CA LEU A 221 12.70 -7.16 -11.26
C LEU A 221 11.77 -7.51 -10.09
N PHE A 222 11.79 -6.74 -9.01
CA PHE A 222 10.95 -6.92 -7.84
C PHE A 222 9.65 -6.10 -7.91
N ILE A 223 9.74 -4.81 -8.25
CA ILE A 223 8.65 -3.84 -8.12
C ILE A 223 8.29 -3.11 -9.42
N GLY A 224 8.98 -3.40 -10.53
CA GLY A 224 8.64 -2.86 -11.85
C GLY A 224 7.32 -3.42 -12.41
N PRO A 225 6.89 -3.04 -13.62
CA PRO A 225 5.60 -3.45 -14.19
C PRO A 225 5.38 -4.96 -14.20
N GLU A 226 6.44 -5.76 -14.35
CA GLU A 226 6.42 -7.22 -14.29
C GLU A 226 7.14 -7.77 -13.05
N GLY A 227 7.32 -6.95 -12.02
CA GLY A 227 8.05 -7.30 -10.82
C GLY A 227 7.43 -8.46 -10.05
N VAL A 228 8.29 -9.34 -9.52
CA VAL A 228 7.87 -10.60 -8.86
C VAL A 228 7.07 -10.39 -7.58
N ARG A 229 7.17 -9.22 -6.93
CA ARG A 229 6.48 -8.88 -5.69
C ARG A 229 5.12 -8.22 -5.90
N ARG A 230 4.73 -7.97 -7.16
CA ARG A 230 3.46 -7.27 -7.45
C ARG A 230 2.23 -8.16 -7.33
N THR A 231 2.40 -9.48 -7.43
CA THR A 231 1.27 -10.42 -7.34
C THR A 231 1.56 -11.52 -6.33
N ASN A 232 0.53 -11.90 -5.62
CA ASN A 232 0.58 -12.77 -4.46
C ASN A 232 -0.24 -14.05 -4.68
N THR A 233 0.24 -15.17 -4.19
CA THR A 233 -0.47 -16.44 -4.07
C THR A 233 -1.49 -16.39 -2.94
N ALA A 234 -2.32 -17.42 -2.80
CA ALA A 234 -3.25 -17.55 -1.68
C ALA A 234 -2.55 -17.52 -0.31
N ASN A 235 -1.37 -18.16 -0.19
CA ASN A 235 -0.58 -18.13 1.05
C ASN A 235 -0.02 -16.74 1.37
N GLU A 236 0.46 -16.02 0.37
CA GLU A 236 0.97 -14.65 0.55
C GLU A 236 -0.17 -13.69 0.92
N ILE A 237 -1.33 -13.80 0.28
CA ILE A 237 -2.51 -13.01 0.66
C ILE A 237 -2.91 -13.30 2.11
N ALA A 238 -2.90 -14.57 2.53
CA ALA A 238 -3.21 -14.92 3.90
C ALA A 238 -2.18 -14.37 4.91
N HIS A 239 -0.90 -14.39 4.53
CA HIS A 239 0.17 -13.81 5.33
C HIS A 239 -0.01 -12.30 5.55
N TYR A 240 -0.26 -11.55 4.48
CA TYR A 240 -0.41 -10.10 4.54
C TYR A 240 -1.77 -9.64 5.08
N ALA A 241 -2.83 -10.41 4.88
CA ALA A 241 -4.15 -10.09 5.41
C ALA A 241 -4.19 -9.98 6.94
N TYR A 242 -3.35 -10.74 7.65
CA TYR A 242 -3.21 -10.62 9.09
C TYR A 242 -2.71 -9.22 9.51
N GLY A 243 -1.63 -8.74 8.90
CA GLY A 243 -1.07 -7.43 9.24
C GLY A 243 -2.01 -6.29 8.87
N SER A 244 -2.66 -6.36 7.70
CA SER A 244 -3.69 -5.39 7.29
C SER A 244 -4.87 -5.35 8.27
N ALA A 245 -5.37 -6.51 8.71
CA ALA A 245 -6.43 -6.59 9.71
C ALA A 245 -5.97 -6.03 11.07
N LEU A 246 -4.75 -6.38 11.51
CA LEU A 246 -4.21 -5.92 12.79
C LEU A 246 -4.05 -4.38 12.84
N ALA A 247 -3.61 -3.77 11.72
CA ALA A 247 -3.54 -2.31 11.59
C ALA A 247 -4.94 -1.67 11.71
N SER A 248 -5.91 -2.21 10.99
CA SER A 248 -7.30 -1.78 11.07
C SER A 248 -7.87 -1.90 12.49
N ASP A 249 -7.62 -3.01 13.16
CA ASP A 249 -8.09 -3.26 14.52
C ASP A 249 -7.52 -2.25 15.52
N GLY A 250 -6.26 -1.84 15.36
CA GLY A 250 -5.64 -0.80 16.16
C GLY A 250 -6.39 0.52 16.01
N VAL A 251 -6.62 0.94 14.76
CA VAL A 251 -7.34 2.18 14.45
C VAL A 251 -8.79 2.12 14.94
N LEU A 252 -9.50 1.00 14.74
CA LEU A 252 -10.87 0.83 15.23
C LEU A 252 -10.95 0.91 16.76
N ARG A 253 -10.01 0.29 17.49
CA ARG A 253 -9.92 0.40 18.97
C ARG A 253 -9.72 1.85 19.39
N ALA A 254 -8.82 2.59 18.76
CA ALA A 254 -8.59 4.00 19.05
C ALA A 254 -9.84 4.86 18.76
N MET A 255 -10.51 4.63 17.61
CA MET A 255 -11.77 5.30 17.25
C MET A 255 -12.93 4.99 18.21
N GLN A 256 -12.98 3.79 18.79
CA GLN A 256 -13.99 3.42 19.76
C GLN A 256 -13.71 4.00 21.14
N ALA A 257 -12.44 4.13 21.51
CA ALA A 257 -12.01 4.60 22.82
C ALA A 257 -11.99 6.13 22.95
N ILE A 258 -11.71 6.84 21.85
CA ILE A 258 -11.49 8.30 21.87
C ILE A 258 -12.64 9.05 22.53
N ARG A 259 -12.31 9.93 23.48
CA ARG A 259 -13.23 10.77 24.26
C ARG A 259 -12.56 12.06 24.68
N PRO A 260 -13.33 13.09 25.10
CA PRO A 260 -12.76 14.31 25.66
C PRO A 260 -11.78 14.02 26.80
N GLY A 261 -10.66 14.73 26.82
CA GLY A 261 -9.64 14.61 27.85
C GLY A 261 -8.69 13.41 27.72
N MET A 262 -8.85 12.57 26.72
CA MET A 262 -7.93 11.46 26.44
C MET A 262 -6.63 11.98 25.82
N ARG A 263 -5.49 11.48 26.26
CA ARG A 263 -4.18 11.91 25.71
C ARG A 263 -3.84 11.14 24.43
N GLU A 264 -3.05 11.78 23.56
CA GLU A 264 -2.51 11.10 22.36
C GLU A 264 -1.74 9.82 22.72
N LEU A 265 -0.97 9.80 23.84
CA LEU A 265 -0.27 8.61 24.33
C LEU A 265 -1.21 7.43 24.62
N GLU A 266 -2.40 7.70 25.17
CA GLU A 266 -3.38 6.66 25.47
C GLU A 266 -4.00 6.11 24.18
N LEU A 267 -4.27 6.96 23.21
CA LEU A 267 -4.75 6.56 21.87
C LEU A 267 -3.66 5.79 21.10
N GLY A 268 -2.43 6.31 21.12
CA GLY A 268 -1.28 5.67 20.48
C GLY A 268 -1.03 4.25 21.02
N GLY A 269 -1.22 4.03 22.32
CA GLY A 269 -1.13 2.70 22.92
C GLY A 269 -2.17 1.69 22.38
N LEU A 270 -3.32 2.18 21.91
CA LEU A 270 -4.36 1.32 21.31
C LEU A 270 -4.06 0.94 19.84
N LEU A 271 -3.20 1.69 19.16
CA LEU A 271 -2.82 1.42 17.77
C LEU A 271 -1.91 0.20 17.65
N HIS A 272 -1.15 -0.12 18.70
CA HIS A 272 -0.22 -1.25 18.70
C HIS A 272 -0.86 -2.52 19.26
N ALA A 273 -0.54 -3.66 18.66
CA ALA A 273 -1.04 -4.95 19.12
C ALA A 273 -0.10 -6.12 18.83
N HIS A 274 -0.24 -7.18 19.60
CA HIS A 274 0.39 -8.49 19.43
C HIS A 274 1.92 -8.48 19.30
N GLY A 275 2.59 -7.38 19.71
CA GLY A 275 4.05 -7.26 19.62
C GLY A 275 4.60 -7.33 18.19
N GLN A 276 3.76 -7.10 17.18
CA GLN A 276 4.20 -7.11 15.79
C GLN A 276 4.93 -5.81 15.45
N ARG A 277 5.92 -5.92 14.55
CA ARG A 277 6.66 -4.76 14.09
C ARG A 277 5.79 -3.90 13.17
N CYS A 278 5.74 -2.59 13.43
CA CYS A 278 5.13 -1.64 12.52
C CYS A 278 5.96 -1.50 11.24
N SER A 279 5.28 -1.44 10.09
CA SER A 279 5.88 -1.17 8.77
C SER A 279 5.98 0.33 8.47
N VAL A 280 5.30 1.16 9.25
CA VAL A 280 5.31 2.62 9.12
C VAL A 280 5.39 3.29 10.49
N THR A 281 5.79 4.55 10.50
CA THR A 281 5.71 5.41 11.68
C THR A 281 4.26 5.53 12.15
N THR A 282 4.02 5.23 13.43
CA THR A 282 2.69 5.40 14.03
C THR A 282 2.33 6.87 14.10
N ILE A 283 1.14 7.22 13.62
CA ILE A 283 0.63 8.58 13.66
C ILE A 283 -0.53 8.65 14.67
N CYS A 284 -0.38 9.53 15.65
CA CYS A 284 -1.45 9.88 16.58
C CYS A 284 -1.24 11.33 17.02
N ALA A 285 -1.89 12.25 16.30
CA ALA A 285 -1.72 13.67 16.49
C ALA A 285 -3.07 14.39 16.47
N ALA A 286 -3.26 15.37 17.33
CA ALA A 286 -4.50 16.12 17.48
C ALA A 286 -4.26 17.64 17.49
N GLY A 287 -5.25 18.40 16.99
CA GLY A 287 -5.23 19.86 16.98
C GLY A 287 -4.00 20.45 16.29
N PRO A 288 -3.29 21.42 16.92
CA PRO A 288 -2.13 22.06 16.29
C PRO A 288 -0.99 21.10 15.93
N ARG A 289 -0.92 19.92 16.56
CA ARG A 289 0.09 18.91 16.23
C ARG A 289 -0.27 18.21 14.92
N TYR A 290 -1.55 17.95 14.68
CA TYR A 290 -2.05 17.46 13.40
C TYR A 290 -1.71 18.45 12.25
N GLU A 291 -2.06 19.72 12.42
CA GLU A 291 -1.81 20.78 11.43
C GLU A 291 -0.32 20.98 11.10
N LYS A 292 0.56 20.76 12.08
CA LYS A 292 2.01 20.84 11.90
C LYS A 292 2.66 19.54 11.38
N GLY A 293 1.88 18.52 11.06
CA GLY A 293 2.39 17.24 10.61
C GLY A 293 3.21 16.47 11.64
N ASN A 294 2.99 16.70 12.96
CA ASN A 294 3.63 15.89 13.98
C ASN A 294 3.05 14.47 13.96
N LEU A 295 3.91 13.47 14.01
CA LEU A 295 3.52 12.07 13.81
C LEU A 295 3.27 11.35 15.13
N TYR A 296 4.30 11.22 15.94
CA TYR A 296 4.26 10.41 17.16
C TYR A 296 3.29 10.98 18.22
N PRO A 297 2.61 10.09 18.96
CA PRO A 297 1.75 10.51 20.07
C PRO A 297 2.55 11.27 21.15
N SER A 298 1.92 12.26 21.76
CA SER A 298 2.47 13.07 22.84
C SER A 298 1.56 13.06 24.06
N ALA A 299 1.97 13.75 25.12
CA ALA A 299 1.15 13.96 26.32
C ALA A 299 -0.03 14.93 26.09
N ARG A 300 -0.18 15.51 24.89
CA ARG A 300 -1.28 16.41 24.56
C ARG A 300 -2.62 15.71 24.73
N THR A 301 -3.55 16.43 25.34
CA THR A 301 -4.95 15.99 25.49
C THR A 301 -5.76 16.40 24.26
N VAL A 302 -6.57 15.48 23.75
CA VAL A 302 -7.53 15.75 22.68
C VAL A 302 -8.63 16.64 23.20
N ALA A 303 -8.81 17.80 22.56
CA ALA A 303 -9.82 18.79 22.90
C ALA A 303 -11.01 18.76 21.91
N LEU A 304 -12.11 19.39 22.32
CA LEU A 304 -13.28 19.58 21.47
C LEU A 304 -12.89 20.37 20.19
N GLY A 305 -13.25 19.87 19.04
CA GLY A 305 -12.99 20.51 17.75
C GLY A 305 -11.62 20.20 17.17
N ASP A 306 -10.74 19.47 17.86
CA ASP A 306 -9.45 19.10 17.31
C ASP A 306 -9.60 18.22 16.04
N PRO A 307 -8.87 18.51 14.97
CA PRO A 307 -8.58 17.49 13.96
C PRO A 307 -7.68 16.42 14.57
N VAL A 308 -7.93 15.16 14.22
CA VAL A 308 -7.18 14.01 14.75
C VAL A 308 -6.79 13.09 13.61
N SER A 309 -5.54 12.64 13.60
CA SER A 309 -5.05 11.58 12.73
C SER A 309 -4.65 10.36 13.55
N LEU A 310 -5.08 9.18 13.10
CA LEU A 310 -4.80 7.87 13.69
C LEU A 310 -4.31 6.93 12.59
N THR A 311 -3.04 6.54 12.63
CA THR A 311 -2.45 5.65 11.60
C THR A 311 -1.55 4.61 12.24
N CYS A 312 -1.71 3.39 11.81
CA CYS A 312 -0.86 2.27 12.17
C CYS A 312 -0.72 1.34 10.96
N GLY A 313 0.46 0.76 10.76
CA GLY A 313 0.72 -0.19 9.67
C GLY A 313 1.56 -1.36 10.11
N TYR A 314 1.26 -2.50 9.52
CA TYR A 314 2.03 -3.74 9.63
C TYR A 314 2.27 -4.31 8.23
N ARG A 315 3.01 -5.41 8.11
CA ARG A 315 3.18 -6.10 6.82
C ARG A 315 1.83 -6.40 6.19
N GLY A 316 1.64 -5.99 4.95
CA GLY A 316 0.39 -6.18 4.22
C GLY A 316 -0.51 -4.96 4.18
N GLY A 317 -0.11 -3.84 4.81
CA GLY A 317 -0.80 -2.56 4.68
C GLY A 317 -0.94 -1.77 5.99
N LEU A 318 -1.48 -0.60 5.87
CA LEU A 318 -1.81 0.27 6.98
C LEU A 318 -3.32 0.54 7.05
N ALA A 319 -3.74 1.08 8.18
CA ALA A 319 -5.04 1.72 8.35
C ALA A 319 -4.83 3.15 8.82
N SER A 320 -5.50 4.10 8.19
CA SER A 320 -5.43 5.52 8.55
C SER A 320 -6.83 6.14 8.60
N ARG A 321 -7.04 7.01 9.59
CA ARG A 321 -8.27 7.81 9.75
C ARG A 321 -7.92 9.23 10.15
N CYS A 322 -8.56 10.16 9.43
CA CYS A 322 -8.53 11.58 9.77
C CYS A 322 -9.94 12.11 9.92
N ALA A 323 -10.24 12.78 11.04
CA ALA A 323 -11.57 13.32 11.33
C ALA A 323 -11.51 14.32 12.50
N TYR A 324 -12.64 14.96 12.83
CA TYR A 324 -12.74 15.87 13.96
C TYR A 324 -13.15 15.18 15.28
N ALA A 325 -12.56 15.61 16.38
CA ALA A 325 -12.95 15.23 17.75
C ALA A 325 -14.19 16.01 18.22
N VAL A 326 -15.33 15.70 17.63
CA VAL A 326 -16.67 16.24 17.94
C VAL A 326 -17.71 15.13 17.83
N ALA A 327 -18.90 15.37 18.38
CA ALA A 327 -20.06 14.46 18.20
C ALA A 327 -21.01 14.92 17.08
N SER A 328 -20.98 16.21 16.72
CA SER A 328 -21.82 16.76 15.63
C SER A 328 -21.20 18.02 15.02
N ALA A 329 -21.73 18.43 13.89
CA ALA A 329 -21.34 19.65 13.18
C ALA A 329 -21.47 20.92 14.04
N ASP A 330 -22.46 20.97 14.93
CA ASP A 330 -22.72 22.13 15.77
C ASP A 330 -21.58 22.46 16.73
N GLN A 331 -20.74 21.48 17.04
CA GLN A 331 -19.58 21.63 17.91
C GLN A 331 -18.34 22.16 17.15
N LEU A 332 -18.42 22.28 15.84
CA LEU A 332 -17.39 22.89 14.99
C LEU A 332 -17.61 24.40 14.86
N PRO A 333 -16.56 25.18 14.57
CA PRO A 333 -16.70 26.57 14.18
C PRO A 333 -17.68 26.74 13.01
N PRO A 334 -18.45 27.82 12.93
CA PRO A 334 -19.43 28.02 11.86
C PRO A 334 -18.89 27.82 10.45
N SER A 335 -17.62 28.19 10.21
CA SER A 335 -16.94 28.01 8.91
C SER A 335 -16.55 26.57 8.58
N GLN A 336 -16.75 25.61 9.48
CA GLN A 336 -16.40 24.19 9.30
C GLN A 336 -17.59 23.23 9.52
N ARG A 337 -18.79 23.78 9.79
CA ARG A 337 -19.97 22.95 10.08
C ARG A 337 -20.44 22.14 8.89
N ASP A 338 -20.12 22.56 7.69
CA ASP A 338 -20.39 21.87 6.44
C ASP A 338 -19.32 20.84 6.04
N TYR A 339 -18.35 20.53 6.92
CA TYR A 339 -17.23 19.59 6.67
C TYR A 339 -17.66 18.28 6.03
N VAL A 340 -18.76 17.68 6.47
CA VAL A 340 -19.26 16.44 5.88
C VAL A 340 -19.67 16.65 4.44
N VAL A 341 -20.38 17.73 4.15
CA VAL A 341 -20.88 18.04 2.78
C VAL A 341 -19.75 18.52 1.89
N ALA A 342 -18.87 19.35 2.42
CA ALA A 342 -17.78 19.97 1.65
C ALA A 342 -16.64 19.00 1.32
N LEU A 343 -16.33 18.04 2.22
CA LEU A 343 -15.15 17.22 2.07
C LEU A 343 -15.40 15.71 2.28
N SER A 344 -15.96 15.30 3.44
CA SER A 344 -15.98 13.86 3.78
C SER A 344 -16.94 13.05 2.91
N ALA A 345 -18.09 13.59 2.51
CA ALA A 345 -19.05 12.91 1.64
C ALA A 345 -18.56 12.82 0.18
N PRO A 346 -17.97 13.87 -0.44
CA PRO A 346 -17.29 13.75 -1.73
C PRO A 346 -16.14 12.73 -1.71
N TYR A 347 -15.31 12.73 -0.67
CA TYR A 347 -14.26 11.74 -0.48
C TYR A 347 -14.84 10.32 -0.41
N PHE A 348 -15.92 10.11 0.37
CA PHE A 348 -16.56 8.80 0.52
C PHE A 348 -17.15 8.32 -0.80
N ALA A 349 -17.67 9.22 -1.64
CA ALA A 349 -18.13 8.89 -2.99
C ALA A 349 -16.98 8.41 -3.89
N ALA A 350 -15.82 9.08 -3.82
CA ALA A 350 -14.62 8.65 -4.54
C ALA A 350 -14.09 7.29 -4.06
N LEU A 351 -14.06 7.07 -2.75
CA LEU A 351 -13.70 5.78 -2.13
C LEU A 351 -14.65 4.67 -2.61
N THR A 352 -15.96 4.94 -2.63
CA THR A 352 -16.96 3.96 -3.11
C THR A 352 -16.76 3.68 -4.60
N ALA A 353 -16.59 4.71 -5.43
CA ALA A 353 -16.33 4.56 -6.86
C ALA A 353 -15.05 3.74 -7.11
N TRP A 354 -13.98 3.98 -6.36
CA TRP A 354 -12.74 3.22 -6.41
C TRP A 354 -12.99 1.73 -6.13
N LEU A 355 -13.66 1.41 -5.03
CA LEU A 355 -13.92 0.04 -4.58
C LEU A 355 -14.86 -0.73 -5.51
N GLU A 356 -15.86 -0.08 -6.08
CA GLU A 356 -16.85 -0.72 -6.95
C GLU A 356 -16.37 -0.92 -8.39
N ASN A 357 -15.36 -0.15 -8.84
CA ASN A 357 -14.91 -0.19 -10.24
C ASN A 357 -13.56 -0.87 -10.45
N ILE A 358 -12.71 -0.97 -9.44
CA ILE A 358 -11.41 -1.62 -9.57
C ILE A 358 -11.56 -3.09 -9.97
N ARG A 359 -10.77 -3.53 -10.99
CA ARG A 359 -10.86 -4.90 -11.50
C ARG A 359 -9.53 -5.39 -12.08
N PRO A 360 -9.26 -6.71 -12.05
CA PRO A 360 -8.17 -7.29 -12.83
C PRO A 360 -8.33 -6.98 -14.32
N GLY A 361 -7.22 -6.62 -14.98
CA GLY A 361 -7.18 -6.22 -16.38
C GLY A 361 -7.45 -4.75 -16.66
N MET A 362 -8.03 -4.00 -15.71
CA MET A 362 -8.14 -2.55 -15.75
C MET A 362 -6.75 -1.92 -15.73
N THR A 363 -6.55 -0.82 -16.42
CA THR A 363 -5.30 -0.06 -16.32
C THR A 363 -5.35 0.88 -15.12
N GLY A 364 -4.17 1.18 -14.55
CA GLY A 364 -4.08 2.15 -13.47
C GLY A 364 -4.51 3.55 -13.88
N ASP A 365 -4.30 3.92 -15.14
CA ASP A 365 -4.74 5.19 -15.73
C ASP A 365 -6.28 5.29 -15.77
N GLU A 366 -6.98 4.21 -16.13
CA GLU A 366 -8.46 4.19 -16.09
C GLU A 366 -8.99 4.45 -14.67
N LEU A 367 -8.36 3.85 -13.65
CA LEU A 367 -8.76 4.08 -12.25
C LEU A 367 -8.38 5.48 -11.78
N TYR A 368 -7.20 5.99 -12.16
CA TYR A 368 -6.79 7.36 -11.89
C TYR A 368 -7.79 8.36 -12.50
N ALA A 369 -8.15 8.19 -13.76
CA ALA A 369 -9.11 9.05 -14.47
C ALA A 369 -10.50 9.01 -13.81
N LEU A 370 -10.96 7.84 -13.35
CA LEU A 370 -12.20 7.73 -12.58
C LEU A 370 -12.15 8.59 -11.31
N ILE A 371 -11.08 8.50 -10.53
CA ILE A 371 -10.96 9.30 -9.30
C ILE A 371 -10.83 10.78 -9.61
N GLN A 372 -10.09 11.13 -10.66
CA GLN A 372 -10.01 12.52 -11.12
C GLN A 372 -11.38 13.09 -11.53
N ALA A 373 -12.26 12.26 -12.09
CA ALA A 373 -13.62 12.67 -12.45
C ALA A 373 -14.55 12.83 -11.24
N VAL A 374 -14.43 11.95 -10.23
CA VAL A 374 -15.29 11.96 -9.04
C VAL A 374 -14.81 12.94 -7.97
N LEU A 375 -13.50 13.08 -7.79
CA LEU A 375 -12.85 13.94 -6.80
C LEU A 375 -11.74 14.75 -7.49
N PRO A 376 -12.07 15.81 -8.25
CA PRO A 376 -11.08 16.56 -9.02
C PRO A 376 -9.92 17.09 -8.17
N GLN A 377 -8.70 16.79 -8.58
CA GLN A 377 -7.48 17.20 -7.87
C GLN A 377 -7.35 18.73 -7.75
N GLU A 378 -7.80 19.48 -8.74
CA GLU A 378 -7.81 20.95 -8.73
C GLU A 378 -8.68 21.52 -7.59
N THR A 379 -9.75 20.79 -7.20
CA THR A 379 -10.68 21.22 -6.14
C THR A 379 -10.29 20.67 -4.77
N PHE A 380 -9.91 19.38 -4.74
CA PHE A 380 -9.70 18.66 -3.47
C PHE A 380 -8.23 18.49 -3.12
N HIS A 381 -7.31 18.98 -3.95
CA HIS A 381 -5.87 19.08 -3.74
C HIS A 381 -5.20 17.79 -3.23
N TRP A 382 -5.76 16.61 -3.57
CA TRP A 382 -5.09 15.36 -3.26
C TRP A 382 -3.83 15.22 -4.12
N ASN A 383 -2.77 14.75 -3.48
CA ASN A 383 -1.48 14.49 -4.12
C ASN A 383 -1.24 12.99 -4.16
N LEU A 384 -0.12 12.57 -4.72
CA LEU A 384 0.27 11.18 -4.88
C LEU A 384 -0.65 10.42 -5.84
N CYS A 385 -0.59 9.10 -5.77
CA CYS A 385 -1.43 8.20 -6.56
C CYS A 385 -2.63 7.76 -5.72
N PRO A 386 -3.83 7.63 -6.29
CA PRO A 386 -5.03 7.25 -5.54
C PRO A 386 -5.04 5.76 -5.19
N GLY A 387 -3.93 5.24 -4.77
CA GLY A 387 -3.68 3.88 -4.31
C GLY A 387 -2.35 3.33 -4.81
N HIS A 388 -1.79 2.38 -4.06
CA HIS A 388 -0.50 1.77 -4.32
C HIS A 388 -0.48 0.31 -3.88
N LEU A 389 0.53 -0.46 -4.34
CA LEU A 389 0.74 -1.82 -3.88
C LEU A 389 1.44 -1.84 -2.52
N THR A 390 1.12 -2.84 -1.72
CA THR A 390 1.71 -3.12 -0.41
C THR A 390 2.22 -4.55 -0.33
N ALA A 391 3.20 -4.78 0.54
CA ALA A 391 3.76 -6.10 0.84
C ALA A 391 4.39 -6.10 2.24
N GLU A 392 5.70 -6.39 2.36
CA GLU A 392 6.47 -6.20 3.59
C GLU A 392 6.51 -4.71 3.99
N GLU A 393 6.61 -3.84 2.99
CA GLU A 393 6.50 -2.38 3.11
C GLU A 393 5.05 -1.92 2.93
N GLU A 394 4.76 -0.78 3.50
CA GLU A 394 3.49 -0.09 3.26
C GLU A 394 3.39 0.36 1.80
N TRP A 395 4.43 1.02 1.27
CA TRP A 395 4.48 1.48 -0.12
C TRP A 395 5.48 0.64 -0.93
N LEU A 396 4.97 -0.27 -1.73
CA LEU A 396 5.79 -1.06 -2.65
C LEU A 396 6.05 -0.30 -3.97
N CYS A 397 5.02 0.03 -4.68
CA CYS A 397 4.98 0.87 -5.89
C CYS A 397 3.51 1.19 -6.22
N SER A 398 3.26 2.19 -7.07
CA SER A 398 1.90 2.43 -7.56
C SER A 398 1.79 2.15 -9.05
N PRO A 399 0.85 1.32 -9.48
CA PRO A 399 0.43 1.21 -10.87
C PRO A 399 -0.65 2.23 -11.25
N ILE A 400 -1.16 3.04 -10.29
CA ILE A 400 -2.34 3.89 -10.46
C ILE A 400 -1.88 5.36 -10.58
N TYR A 401 -1.63 5.82 -11.80
CA TYR A 401 -1.21 7.20 -12.10
C TYR A 401 -1.61 7.57 -13.53
N ALA A 402 -1.61 8.88 -13.84
CA ALA A 402 -1.85 9.36 -15.20
C ALA A 402 -0.67 8.99 -16.12
N GLY A 403 -0.94 8.33 -17.23
CA GLY A 403 0.08 8.00 -18.23
C GLY A 403 0.01 6.56 -18.72
N PRO A 404 1.16 5.91 -18.98
CA PRO A 404 1.18 4.58 -19.58
C PRO A 404 0.47 3.54 -18.71
N ALA A 405 -0.33 2.73 -19.38
CA ALA A 405 -1.33 1.86 -18.81
C ALA A 405 -0.73 0.57 -18.24
N GLU A 406 -0.25 0.59 -17.01
CA GLU A 406 0.04 -0.64 -16.27
C GLU A 406 -1.27 -1.32 -15.87
N LYS A 407 -1.42 -2.61 -16.19
CA LYS A 407 -2.61 -3.37 -15.83
C LYS A 407 -2.61 -3.76 -14.36
N LEU A 408 -3.77 -3.64 -13.72
CA LEU A 408 -4.04 -4.24 -12.43
C LEU A 408 -4.23 -5.75 -12.61
N LEU A 409 -3.58 -6.54 -11.78
CA LEU A 409 -3.54 -8.01 -11.93
C LEU A 409 -4.17 -8.72 -10.73
N SER A 410 -4.65 -9.94 -10.97
CA SER A 410 -5.00 -10.86 -9.89
C SER A 410 -3.78 -11.14 -9.00
N GLY A 411 -3.98 -11.16 -7.69
CA GLY A 411 -2.92 -11.29 -6.70
C GLY A 411 -2.33 -9.96 -6.20
N MET A 412 -2.70 -8.81 -6.76
CA MET A 412 -2.26 -7.52 -6.24
C MET A 412 -2.94 -7.21 -4.90
N LEU A 413 -2.14 -6.78 -3.92
CA LEU A 413 -2.60 -6.16 -2.68
C LEU A 413 -2.52 -4.66 -2.88
N ILE A 414 -3.64 -3.97 -2.80
CA ILE A 414 -3.71 -2.55 -3.11
C ILE A 414 -4.28 -1.79 -1.92
N GLN A 415 -3.52 -0.82 -1.47
CA GLN A 415 -3.93 0.17 -0.49
C GLN A 415 -4.73 1.25 -1.20
N LEU A 416 -5.95 1.52 -0.76
CA LEU A 416 -6.71 2.69 -1.17
C LEU A 416 -6.13 3.88 -0.41
N ASP A 417 -5.51 4.80 -1.11
CA ASP A 417 -4.83 5.96 -0.55
C ASP A 417 -5.19 7.23 -1.33
N ILE A 418 -6.18 7.96 -0.84
CA ILE A 418 -6.60 9.25 -1.38
C ILE A 418 -6.57 10.25 -0.23
N ILE A 419 -5.70 11.25 -0.31
CA ILE A 419 -5.46 12.23 0.76
C ILE A 419 -5.93 13.63 0.31
N PRO A 420 -7.23 13.95 0.40
CA PRO A 420 -7.71 15.26 0.03
C PRO A 420 -7.31 16.32 1.06
N SER A 421 -7.06 17.53 0.56
CA SER A 421 -6.71 18.70 1.37
C SER A 421 -7.55 19.90 0.91
N LEU A 422 -8.56 20.24 1.68
CA LEU A 422 -9.40 21.41 1.38
C LEU A 422 -9.10 22.52 2.38
N PRO A 423 -8.66 23.72 1.92
CA PRO A 423 -8.34 24.82 2.83
C PRO A 423 -9.49 25.16 3.78
N GLY A 424 -9.18 25.34 5.06
CA GLY A 424 -10.17 25.66 6.11
C GLY A 424 -10.76 24.43 6.81
N TYR A 425 -10.50 23.21 6.34
CA TYR A 425 -10.96 21.98 6.98
C TYR A 425 -9.78 21.11 7.42
N ALA A 426 -10.01 20.26 8.42
CA ALA A 426 -9.14 19.10 8.63
C ALA A 426 -9.22 18.15 7.45
N GLY A 427 -8.20 17.33 7.26
CA GLY A 427 -8.26 16.24 6.29
C GLY A 427 -9.37 15.23 6.62
N THR A 428 -9.69 14.40 5.65
CA THR A 428 -10.51 13.19 5.82
C THR A 428 -9.74 12.01 5.23
N GLY A 429 -9.85 10.83 5.81
CA GLY A 429 -9.13 9.66 5.33
C GLY A 429 -9.74 8.36 5.85
N CYS A 430 -9.76 7.37 4.98
CA CYS A 430 -10.20 6.02 5.27
C CYS A 430 -9.36 5.03 4.47
N GLU A 431 -8.09 4.98 4.81
CA GLU A 431 -7.11 4.19 4.11
C GLU A 431 -7.06 2.77 4.65
N ASN A 432 -7.17 1.79 3.76
CA ASN A 432 -7.11 0.36 4.04
C ASN A 432 -6.80 -0.43 2.76
N GLY A 433 -6.33 -1.67 2.93
CA GLY A 433 -5.97 -2.57 1.84
C GLY A 433 -7.08 -3.51 1.37
N ILE A 434 -7.04 -3.82 0.07
CA ILE A 434 -7.82 -4.91 -0.55
C ILE A 434 -6.89 -5.84 -1.34
N ALA A 435 -7.36 -7.05 -1.63
CA ALA A 435 -6.73 -7.91 -2.63
C ALA A 435 -7.60 -8.03 -3.87
N LEU A 436 -6.99 -8.00 -5.06
CA LEU A 436 -7.64 -8.39 -6.31
C LEU A 436 -7.44 -9.89 -6.54
N ALA A 437 -8.53 -10.61 -6.79
CA ALA A 437 -8.48 -12.06 -6.98
C ALA A 437 -9.43 -12.53 -8.10
N ASP A 438 -8.89 -13.13 -9.14
CA ASP A 438 -9.68 -13.82 -10.16
C ASP A 438 -10.33 -15.10 -9.61
N ALA A 439 -11.10 -15.80 -10.44
CA ALA A 439 -11.82 -17.00 -10.02
C ALA A 439 -10.87 -18.11 -9.52
N THR A 440 -9.72 -18.28 -10.16
CA THR A 440 -8.70 -19.28 -9.79
C THR A 440 -8.10 -19.00 -8.42
N LEU A 441 -7.68 -17.76 -8.18
CA LEU A 441 -7.10 -17.35 -6.90
C LEU A 441 -8.14 -17.39 -5.77
N ARG A 442 -9.39 -16.99 -6.05
CA ARG A 442 -10.50 -17.12 -5.08
C ARG A 442 -10.79 -18.58 -4.71
N ALA A 443 -10.68 -19.50 -5.68
CA ALA A 443 -10.84 -20.93 -5.42
C ALA A 443 -9.71 -21.46 -4.54
N ALA A 444 -8.46 -21.08 -4.81
CA ALA A 444 -7.30 -21.43 -3.98
C ALA A 444 -7.45 -20.89 -2.54
N ILE A 445 -7.83 -19.63 -2.38
CA ILE A 445 -8.09 -19.02 -1.06
C ILE A 445 -9.18 -19.79 -0.30
N ARG A 446 -10.25 -20.19 -1.00
CA ARG A 446 -11.34 -20.97 -0.37
C ARG A 446 -10.88 -22.33 0.10
N ALA A 447 -10.04 -22.99 -0.67
CA ALA A 447 -9.54 -24.34 -0.36
C ALA A 447 -8.49 -24.32 0.74
N GLU A 448 -7.54 -23.39 0.71
CA GLU A 448 -6.38 -23.37 1.59
C GLU A 448 -6.60 -22.53 2.86
N TYR A 449 -7.44 -21.48 2.80
CA TYR A 449 -7.66 -20.50 3.88
C TYR A 449 -9.16 -20.20 4.10
N PRO A 450 -10.00 -21.22 4.43
CA PRO A 450 -11.45 -21.06 4.51
C PRO A 450 -11.91 -20.05 5.56
N GLN A 451 -11.23 -19.95 6.71
CA GLN A 451 -11.58 -18.98 7.76
C GLN A 451 -11.29 -17.55 7.33
N MET A 452 -10.15 -17.29 6.69
CA MET A 452 -9.88 -15.98 6.11
C MET A 452 -10.92 -15.63 5.04
N ARG A 453 -11.27 -16.58 4.18
CA ARG A 453 -12.33 -16.39 3.17
C ARG A 453 -13.66 -16.03 3.78
N GLN A 454 -14.03 -16.67 4.88
CA GLN A 454 -15.25 -16.36 5.62
C GLN A 454 -15.24 -14.92 6.13
N ARG A 455 -14.18 -14.48 6.83
CA ARG A 455 -14.06 -13.08 7.30
C ARG A 455 -14.17 -12.07 6.14
N MET A 456 -13.53 -12.34 5.00
CA MET A 456 -13.67 -11.48 3.82
C MET A 456 -15.12 -11.39 3.33
N GLN A 457 -15.89 -12.49 3.40
CA GLN A 457 -17.32 -12.45 3.06
C GLN A 457 -18.15 -11.65 4.08
N GLU A 458 -17.89 -11.82 5.36
CA GLU A 458 -18.56 -11.06 6.43
C GLU A 458 -18.30 -9.55 6.27
N ARG A 459 -17.07 -9.14 5.98
CA ARG A 459 -16.71 -7.75 5.67
C ARG A 459 -17.46 -7.23 4.43
N ARG A 460 -17.55 -8.03 3.38
CA ARG A 460 -18.32 -7.67 2.17
C ARG A 460 -19.79 -7.48 2.46
N GLN A 461 -20.39 -8.37 3.29
CA GLN A 461 -21.80 -8.23 3.71
C GLN A 461 -21.99 -6.97 4.56
N TYR A 462 -21.07 -6.67 5.48
CA TYR A 462 -21.11 -5.42 6.24
C TYR A 462 -21.08 -4.19 5.32
N MET A 463 -20.16 -4.16 4.36
CA MET A 463 -20.07 -3.05 3.40
C MET A 463 -21.33 -2.89 2.56
N LEU A 464 -21.91 -3.99 2.09
CA LEU A 464 -23.15 -3.97 1.32
C LEU A 464 -24.35 -3.48 2.14
N HIS A 465 -24.58 -4.09 3.30
CA HIS A 465 -25.82 -3.86 4.06
C HIS A 465 -25.79 -2.57 4.88
N TYR A 466 -24.64 -2.19 5.41
CA TYR A 466 -24.54 -1.03 6.30
C TYR A 466 -23.90 0.19 5.65
N LEU A 467 -22.91 0.01 4.76
CA LEU A 467 -22.24 1.13 4.11
C LEU A 467 -22.83 1.44 2.72
N GLY A 468 -23.63 0.53 2.13
CA GLY A 468 -24.20 0.70 0.81
C GLY A 468 -23.22 0.49 -0.34
N ILE A 469 -22.07 -0.19 -0.09
CA ILE A 469 -21.00 -0.40 -1.09
C ILE A 469 -21.14 -1.79 -1.72
N ARG A 470 -21.24 -1.85 -3.05
CA ARG A 470 -21.45 -3.07 -3.84
C ARG A 470 -20.13 -3.59 -4.39
N LEU A 471 -19.34 -4.27 -3.55
CA LEU A 471 -18.04 -4.79 -3.99
C LEU A 471 -18.19 -5.85 -5.09
N PRO A 472 -17.43 -5.76 -6.22
CA PRO A 472 -17.29 -6.85 -7.16
C PRO A 472 -16.69 -8.10 -6.49
N GLU A 473 -16.99 -9.29 -7.02
CA GLU A 473 -16.56 -10.54 -6.38
C GLU A 473 -15.03 -10.73 -6.31
N TRP A 474 -14.29 -10.08 -7.19
CA TRP A 474 -12.83 -10.10 -7.25
C TRP A 474 -12.16 -9.12 -6.28
N VAL A 475 -12.90 -8.25 -5.60
CA VAL A 475 -12.38 -7.36 -4.55
C VAL A 475 -12.54 -8.01 -3.20
N LEU A 476 -11.44 -8.33 -2.54
CA LEU A 476 -11.41 -8.97 -1.23
C LEU A 476 -10.91 -7.99 -0.17
N PRO A 477 -11.76 -7.49 0.75
CA PRO A 477 -11.33 -6.57 1.80
C PRO A 477 -10.42 -7.28 2.81
N LEU A 478 -9.21 -6.73 3.06
CA LEU A 478 -8.22 -7.34 3.93
C LEU A 478 -8.46 -7.04 5.41
N SER A 479 -9.34 -6.10 5.73
CA SER A 479 -9.67 -5.71 7.11
C SER A 479 -11.11 -5.28 7.25
N SER A 480 -11.62 -5.29 8.48
CA SER A 480 -12.98 -4.85 8.83
C SER A 480 -13.17 -3.33 8.77
N GLY A 481 -12.08 -2.56 8.79
CA GLY A 481 -12.11 -1.10 8.68
C GLY A 481 -12.29 -0.57 7.26
N VAL A 482 -12.21 -1.42 6.22
CA VAL A 482 -12.34 -0.95 4.82
C VAL A 482 -13.65 -0.17 4.66
N ALA A 483 -13.51 1.07 4.19
CA ALA A 483 -14.59 2.03 3.98
C ALA A 483 -15.38 2.47 5.25
N TYR A 484 -15.02 2.03 6.44
CA TYR A 484 -15.68 2.49 7.66
C TYR A 484 -15.13 3.87 8.06
N LEU A 485 -15.86 4.94 7.72
CA LEU A 485 -15.46 6.33 7.95
C LEU A 485 -16.44 7.06 8.87
N ARG A 486 -15.94 7.52 10.01
CA ARG A 486 -16.65 8.40 10.95
C ARG A 486 -16.05 9.81 10.87
N PRO A 487 -16.75 10.77 10.29
CA PRO A 487 -16.25 12.16 10.18
C PRO A 487 -16.23 12.89 11.53
N TYR A 488 -17.01 12.41 12.50
CA TYR A 488 -17.07 12.90 13.88
C TYR A 488 -16.67 11.76 14.82
N LEU A 489 -15.47 11.83 15.38
CA LEU A 489 -14.90 10.70 16.15
C LEU A 489 -15.67 10.38 17.43
N TRP A 490 -16.34 11.38 18.05
CA TRP A 490 -17.13 11.17 19.25
C TRP A 490 -18.56 10.70 18.96
N ASP A 491 -19.00 10.76 17.69
CA ASP A 491 -20.24 10.12 17.26
C ASP A 491 -19.98 8.64 16.95
N ARG A 492 -20.27 7.80 17.94
CA ARG A 492 -20.05 6.35 17.83
C ARG A 492 -21.16 5.60 17.13
N GLN A 493 -22.27 6.27 16.81
CA GLN A 493 -23.47 5.63 16.28
C GLN A 493 -23.58 5.80 14.77
N ARG A 494 -22.94 6.82 14.17
CA ARG A 494 -23.09 7.11 12.75
C ARG A 494 -21.73 7.01 12.01
N ALA A 495 -21.83 6.53 10.79
CA ALA A 495 -20.74 6.54 9.82
C ALA A 495 -21.26 7.00 8.47
N LEU A 496 -20.34 7.29 7.53
CA LEU A 496 -20.74 7.57 6.16
C LEU A 496 -21.24 6.30 5.48
N THR A 497 -22.33 6.47 4.72
CA THR A 497 -22.95 5.43 3.89
C THR A 497 -23.15 5.97 2.49
N TYR A 498 -23.19 5.10 1.50
CA TYR A 498 -23.46 5.45 0.13
C TYR A 498 -24.87 5.02 -0.25
N ASN A 499 -25.64 5.94 -0.84
CA ASN A 499 -26.96 5.64 -1.33
C ASN A 499 -26.93 5.65 -2.87
N HIS A 500 -27.11 4.48 -3.47
CA HIS A 500 -27.36 4.38 -4.89
C HIS A 500 -28.81 4.83 -5.10
N ASP A 501 -29.03 6.01 -5.69
CA ASP A 501 -30.37 6.48 -6.03
C ASP A 501 -31.10 5.42 -6.86
N GLU A 502 -32.21 4.92 -6.34
CA GLU A 502 -33.17 4.08 -7.07
C GLU A 502 -34.01 4.92 -8.06
N GLY A 503 -33.57 6.10 -8.39
CA GLY A 503 -34.25 7.04 -9.29
C GLY A 503 -33.80 6.87 -10.73
N GLU A 504 -34.33 5.85 -11.41
CA GLU A 504 -34.69 5.81 -12.84
C GLU A 504 -34.79 4.37 -13.35
N CYS A 505 -35.69 3.61 -12.73
CA CYS A 505 -36.42 2.56 -13.41
C CYS A 505 -37.91 2.92 -13.31
N LYS A 506 -38.37 3.86 -14.14
CA LYS A 506 -39.76 4.01 -14.55
C LYS A 506 -39.79 4.25 -16.03
#